data_b55d4af6faa280204958fbf5f3e8590b
#
_entry.id   b55d4af6faa280204958fbf5f3e8590b
#
_cell.length_a   1.000
_cell.length_b   1.000
_cell.length_c   1.000
_cell.angle_alpha   90.00
_cell.angle_beta   90.00
_cell.angle_gamma   90.00
#
_symmetry.space_group_name_H-M   'P 1'
#
loop_
_entity.id
_entity.type
_entity.pdbx_description
1 polymer ?
#
loop_
_entity_poly.entity_id
_entity_poly.type
_entity_poly.pdbx_seq_one_letter_code
_entity_poly.pdbx_strand_id
1 'polypeptide(L)'
;MMNKNSLRNRLFLIFILTPLLTQRHAAAQDAAYGALAAQAGELALDRSAAVPLPAVPAALPPPAVDTDSESAITALTSEEMAACTPGQRLAMLKTLVKRSRPGLNNSESPDYAQQDLEASIYRLLESAPDAASFDSMYYHVRRYNLHNAVPATKPIKALVQKHLAGTVAGDWAALGAYIDAVTGSRSSGLNRVDFLIDASVLPAAVAALDAAERSIHIEIYQLQADEIGWGLARKLAAKAKAGVQVRLIVDYYGSGLKKNEEIQKLLAFLRENGAEARAHESARFTGGRDHRKVMVIDGRTGFTGGMNIGGHSQVDWHDQQTLITGPAVARLQDSFMERWAEVGGTTRAGEELYPPLKEVPGGVEARVVYHRGNQDRNIKAMYLRAFYTAQKSIRVAVPYFADPEIVDALCAAARRGVNVQLVFPGENNKKIALQGSRSYYPALLAAGAEIYEYQGRMAHQKVAVLDGVWSSFGSSNLDSRSLKNNDELNVVVLDPALAGYIGRELFDADLPQSRRILDYKPTLMDKIAGRLSPWL
;
A
#
# COMPACT_ATOMS: atom_id res chain seq x y z
N MET A 1 42.76 -15.56 0.06
CA MET A 1 41.94 -16.78 0.28
C MET A 1 41.17 -16.60 1.57
N MET A 2 39.91 -16.13 1.48
CA MET A 2 39.05 -15.97 2.66
C MET A 2 38.34 -17.29 2.96
N ASN A 3 38.43 -17.70 4.22
CA ASN A 3 37.99 -18.98 4.75
C ASN A 3 36.46 -19.12 4.66
N LYS A 4 35.97 -20.09 3.89
CA LYS A 4 34.52 -20.39 3.67
C LYS A 4 33.74 -20.68 4.96
N ASN A 5 34.37 -21.00 6.06
CA ASN A 5 33.73 -21.27 7.35
C ASN A 5 33.30 -20.01 8.11
N SER A 6 33.92 -18.86 7.84
CA SER A 6 33.53 -17.56 8.45
C SER A 6 32.19 -17.01 7.91
N LEU A 7 31.88 -17.31 6.64
CA LEU A 7 30.62 -16.85 6.01
C LEU A 7 29.42 -17.70 6.46
N ARG A 8 29.66 -19.01 6.67
CA ARG A 8 28.60 -19.93 7.13
C ARG A 8 28.18 -19.67 8.58
N ASN A 9 29.12 -19.32 9.46
CA ASN A 9 28.81 -18.99 10.85
C ASN A 9 28.13 -17.60 11.01
N ARG A 10 28.42 -16.64 10.15
CA ARG A 10 27.73 -15.33 10.17
C ARG A 10 26.30 -15.40 9.63
N LEU A 11 26.04 -16.25 8.64
CA LEU A 11 24.68 -16.51 8.15
C LEU A 11 23.86 -17.33 9.15
N PHE A 12 24.47 -18.26 9.87
CA PHE A 12 23.80 -19.08 10.89
C PHE A 12 23.38 -18.26 12.13
N LEU A 13 24.19 -17.29 12.56
CA LEU A 13 23.83 -16.38 13.66
C LEU A 13 22.70 -15.40 13.30
N ILE A 14 22.59 -14.98 12.05
CA ILE A 14 21.52 -14.09 11.60
C ILE A 14 20.17 -14.83 11.59
N PHE A 15 20.17 -16.15 11.34
CA PHE A 15 18.94 -16.96 11.29
C PHE A 15 18.39 -17.36 12.66
N ILE A 16 19.21 -17.41 13.72
CA ILE A 16 18.79 -17.92 15.04
C ILE A 16 18.41 -16.81 16.02
N LEU A 17 18.96 -15.60 15.89
CA LEU A 17 18.70 -14.51 16.85
C LEU A 17 17.56 -13.56 16.44
N THR A 18 17.11 -13.56 15.19
CA THR A 18 16.03 -12.68 14.72
C THR A 18 14.63 -13.03 15.28
N PRO A 19 14.25 -14.29 15.48
CA PRO A 19 12.90 -14.62 15.97
C PRO A 19 12.65 -14.28 17.45
N LEU A 20 13.68 -14.26 18.28
CA LEU A 20 13.52 -14.09 19.74
C LEU A 20 13.35 -12.63 20.18
N LEU A 21 13.83 -11.67 19.39
CA LEU A 21 13.73 -10.24 19.70
C LEU A 21 12.42 -9.60 19.19
N THR A 22 11.80 -10.17 18.15
CA THR A 22 10.53 -9.67 17.60
C THR A 22 9.32 -10.00 18.48
N GLN A 23 9.36 -11.07 19.28
CA GLN A 23 8.23 -11.46 20.13
C GLN A 23 7.98 -10.53 21.33
N ARG A 24 9.01 -9.89 21.88
CA ARG A 24 8.85 -8.98 23.02
C ARG A 24 8.34 -7.58 22.65
N HIS A 25 8.59 -7.13 21.41
CA HIS A 25 8.14 -5.80 20.95
C HIS A 25 6.69 -5.81 20.44
N ALA A 26 6.21 -6.89 19.84
CA ALA A 26 4.83 -7.00 19.37
C ALA A 26 3.81 -6.94 20.52
N ALA A 27 4.11 -7.57 21.65
CA ALA A 27 3.20 -7.58 22.81
C ALA A 27 3.11 -6.22 23.52
N ALA A 28 4.19 -5.41 23.48
CA ALA A 28 4.19 -4.08 24.08
C ALA A 28 3.48 -3.02 23.19
N GLN A 29 3.50 -3.22 21.88
CA GLN A 29 2.79 -2.35 20.94
C GLN A 29 1.29 -2.59 20.92
N ASP A 30 0.84 -3.85 21.04
CA ASP A 30 -0.60 -4.17 21.10
C ASP A 30 -1.30 -3.57 22.34
N ALA A 31 -0.58 -3.43 23.47
CA ALA A 31 -1.11 -2.79 24.67
C ALA A 31 -1.21 -1.25 24.56
N ALA A 32 -0.27 -0.62 23.87
CA ALA A 32 -0.29 0.82 23.65
C ALA A 32 -1.38 1.26 22.64
N TYR A 33 -1.68 0.44 21.65
CA TYR A 33 -2.72 0.72 20.66
C TYR A 33 -4.15 0.53 21.16
N GLY A 34 -4.37 -0.37 22.12
CA GLY A 34 -5.67 -0.52 22.77
C GLY A 34 -6.11 0.74 23.54
N ALA A 35 -5.16 1.46 24.13
CA ALA A 35 -5.43 2.69 24.86
C ALA A 35 -5.69 3.90 23.93
N LEU A 36 -5.01 3.98 22.77
CA LEU A 36 -5.23 5.06 21.80
C LEU A 36 -6.52 4.89 21.00
N ALA A 37 -6.93 3.65 20.71
CA ALA A 37 -8.20 3.38 20.03
C ALA A 37 -9.42 3.72 20.94
N ALA A 38 -9.28 3.56 22.24
CA ALA A 38 -10.32 3.96 23.20
C ALA A 38 -10.49 5.49 23.30
N GLN A 39 -9.40 6.25 23.21
CA GLN A 39 -9.46 7.72 23.22
C GLN A 39 -9.98 8.32 21.90
N ALA A 40 -9.76 7.65 20.76
CA ALA A 40 -10.30 8.12 19.48
C ALA A 40 -11.80 7.87 19.33
N GLY A 41 -12.36 6.89 20.07
CA GLY A 41 -13.80 6.59 20.07
C GLY A 41 -14.66 7.61 20.81
N GLU A 42 -14.10 8.38 21.75
CA GLU A 42 -14.85 9.38 22.53
C GLU A 42 -15.00 10.76 21.83
N LEU A 43 -14.26 11.01 20.75
CA LEU A 43 -14.28 12.31 20.03
C LEU A 43 -15.20 12.33 18.79
N ALA A 44 -15.93 11.25 18.48
CA ALA A 44 -16.70 11.09 17.25
C ALA A 44 -18.23 11.12 17.42
N LEU A 45 -18.76 11.62 18.51
CA LEU A 45 -20.23 11.67 18.75
C LEU A 45 -20.70 13.09 18.98
N ASP A 46 -21.03 13.81 17.90
CA ASP A 46 -22.22 14.66 17.84
C ASP A 46 -22.54 15.13 16.42
N ARG A 47 -23.36 14.40 15.69
CA ARG A 47 -24.16 14.87 14.56
C ARG A 47 -25.43 14.00 14.43
N SER A 48 -26.40 14.27 15.25
CA SER A 48 -27.75 13.70 15.11
C SER A 48 -28.63 14.61 14.26
N ALA A 49 -28.98 14.16 13.06
CA ALA A 49 -30.27 14.39 12.41
C ALA A 49 -30.44 13.33 11.31
N ALA A 50 -30.85 12.14 11.68
CA ALA A 50 -31.24 11.09 10.75
C ALA A 50 -32.77 10.92 10.77
N VAL A 51 -33.38 10.96 9.60
CA VAL A 51 -34.77 10.59 9.35
C VAL A 51 -34.94 9.09 9.67
N PRO A 52 -35.98 8.65 10.39
CA PRO A 52 -36.14 7.24 10.73
C PRO A 52 -36.52 6.40 9.51
N LEU A 53 -35.68 5.41 9.20
CA LEU A 53 -36.00 4.32 8.28
C LEU A 53 -36.99 3.34 8.94
N PRO A 54 -37.88 2.65 8.18
CA PRO A 54 -38.81 1.69 8.73
C PRO A 54 -38.08 0.54 9.42
N ALA A 55 -38.62 0.09 10.55
CA ALA A 55 -38.04 -0.95 11.40
C ALA A 55 -37.84 -2.26 10.61
N VAL A 56 -36.60 -2.67 10.46
CA VAL A 56 -36.23 -4.04 10.06
C VAL A 56 -36.59 -4.98 11.23
N PRO A 57 -37.20 -6.16 11.00
CA PRO A 57 -37.47 -7.10 12.07
C PRO A 57 -36.18 -7.43 12.82
N ALA A 58 -36.25 -7.42 14.14
CA ALA A 58 -35.10 -7.66 15.00
C ALA A 58 -34.47 -9.01 14.64
N ALA A 59 -33.23 -8.97 14.17
CA ALA A 59 -32.44 -10.19 14.00
C ALA A 59 -32.30 -10.91 15.35
N LEU A 60 -32.38 -12.22 15.32
CA LEU A 60 -32.11 -13.04 16.51
C LEU A 60 -30.73 -12.64 17.11
N PRO A 61 -30.60 -12.57 18.42
CA PRO A 61 -29.32 -12.25 19.02
C PRO A 61 -28.27 -13.27 18.55
N PRO A 62 -27.03 -12.83 18.27
CA PRO A 62 -25.98 -13.73 17.84
C PRO A 62 -25.70 -14.78 18.93
N PRO A 63 -25.29 -16.01 18.56
CA PRO A 63 -25.02 -17.06 19.51
C PRO A 63 -23.93 -16.64 20.50
N ALA A 64 -24.09 -17.00 21.77
CA ALA A 64 -23.05 -16.81 22.78
C ALA A 64 -21.95 -17.87 22.55
N VAL A 65 -20.87 -17.49 21.90
CA VAL A 65 -19.73 -18.35 21.58
C VAL A 65 -18.51 -17.90 22.37
N ASP A 66 -17.83 -18.84 23.01
CA ASP A 66 -16.49 -18.58 23.56
C ASP A 66 -15.47 -18.51 22.43
N THR A 67 -15.16 -17.27 22.01
CA THR A 67 -14.23 -17.00 20.91
C THR A 67 -12.76 -17.22 21.29
N ASP A 68 -12.45 -17.45 22.55
CA ASP A 68 -11.10 -17.68 23.07
C ASP A 68 -10.76 -19.14 23.26
N SER A 69 -11.76 -20.04 23.18
CA SER A 69 -11.61 -21.49 23.31
C SER A 69 -11.56 -22.19 21.96
N GLU A 70 -10.42 -22.82 21.64
CA GLU A 70 -10.25 -23.62 20.41
C GLU A 70 -11.27 -24.75 20.32
N SER A 71 -11.45 -25.48 21.39
CA SER A 71 -12.41 -26.61 21.44
C SER A 71 -13.86 -26.16 21.23
N ALA A 72 -14.25 -25.00 21.78
CA ALA A 72 -15.54 -24.41 21.51
C ALA A 72 -15.71 -24.00 20.04
N ILE A 73 -14.69 -23.40 19.44
CA ILE A 73 -14.72 -22.96 18.04
C ILE A 73 -14.76 -24.16 17.09
N THR A 74 -13.94 -25.18 17.32
CA THR A 74 -13.87 -26.36 16.44
C THR A 74 -15.14 -27.22 16.49
N ALA A 75 -15.90 -27.14 17.57
CA ALA A 75 -17.19 -27.82 17.74
C ALA A 75 -18.34 -27.15 16.97
N LEU A 76 -18.19 -25.89 16.55
CA LEU A 76 -19.26 -25.17 15.82
C LEU A 76 -19.49 -25.75 14.43
N THR A 77 -20.75 -25.83 14.05
CA THR A 77 -21.18 -26.12 12.69
C THR A 77 -20.97 -24.90 11.77
N SER A 78 -20.98 -25.11 10.46
CA SER A 78 -20.91 -24.00 9.47
C SER A 78 -22.09 -23.03 9.61
N GLU A 79 -23.28 -23.53 10.00
CA GLU A 79 -24.48 -22.72 10.20
C GLU A 79 -24.37 -21.83 11.44
N GLU A 80 -23.86 -22.38 12.55
CA GLU A 80 -23.58 -21.60 13.76
C GLU A 80 -22.50 -20.54 13.53
N MET A 81 -21.46 -20.87 12.78
CA MET A 81 -20.45 -19.90 12.40
C MET A 81 -21.04 -18.78 11.51
N ALA A 82 -21.96 -19.12 10.62
CA ALA A 82 -22.65 -18.13 9.78
C ALA A 82 -23.59 -17.21 10.57
N ALA A 83 -24.14 -17.68 11.69
CA ALA A 83 -24.97 -16.89 12.60
C ALA A 83 -24.17 -15.92 13.48
N CYS A 84 -22.85 -16.09 13.61
CA CYS A 84 -21.97 -15.20 14.37
C CYS A 84 -21.81 -13.83 13.71
N THR A 85 -21.58 -12.79 14.52
CA THR A 85 -21.22 -11.46 14.01
C THR A 85 -19.85 -11.48 13.32
N PRO A 86 -19.56 -10.51 12.41
CA PRO A 86 -18.21 -10.38 11.82
C PRO A 86 -17.11 -10.27 12.87
N GLY A 87 -17.36 -9.57 13.99
CA GLY A 87 -16.43 -9.44 15.10
C GLY A 87 -16.13 -10.76 15.79
N GLN A 88 -17.16 -11.57 16.07
CA GLN A 88 -17.00 -12.90 16.66
C GLN A 88 -16.22 -13.85 15.73
N ARG A 89 -16.54 -13.87 14.44
CA ARG A 89 -15.80 -14.67 13.44
C ARG A 89 -14.33 -14.28 13.38
N LEU A 90 -14.03 -12.99 13.41
CA LEU A 90 -12.66 -12.49 13.42
C LEU A 90 -11.92 -12.87 14.71
N ALA A 91 -12.57 -12.81 15.87
CA ALA A 91 -12.00 -13.22 17.15
C ALA A 91 -11.69 -14.72 17.15
N MET A 92 -12.64 -15.56 16.74
CA MET A 92 -12.45 -17.02 16.59
C MET A 92 -11.28 -17.34 15.65
N LEU A 93 -11.21 -16.67 14.51
CA LEU A 93 -10.12 -16.86 13.56
C LEU A 93 -8.76 -16.50 14.17
N LYS A 94 -8.67 -15.41 14.91
CA LYS A 94 -7.44 -15.01 15.62
C LYS A 94 -7.01 -16.07 16.63
N THR A 95 -7.94 -16.69 17.34
CA THR A 95 -7.68 -17.76 18.29
C THR A 95 -7.13 -19.00 17.60
N LEU A 96 -7.81 -19.49 16.55
CA LEU A 96 -7.35 -20.65 15.78
C LEU A 96 -5.98 -20.43 15.15
N VAL A 97 -5.77 -19.27 14.56
CA VAL A 97 -4.49 -18.94 13.91
C VAL A 97 -3.35 -18.78 14.93
N LYS A 98 -3.61 -18.27 16.13
CA LYS A 98 -2.64 -18.24 17.22
C LYS A 98 -2.18 -19.63 17.62
N ARG A 99 -3.09 -20.60 17.66
CA ARG A 99 -2.84 -21.98 18.05
C ARG A 99 -2.15 -22.81 16.96
N SER A 100 -2.38 -22.48 15.69
CA SER A 100 -1.73 -23.13 14.55
C SER A 100 -0.22 -22.85 14.43
N ARG A 101 0.40 -22.20 15.43
CA ARG A 101 1.84 -21.95 15.42
C ARG A 101 2.61 -23.25 15.59
N PRO A 102 3.40 -23.70 14.58
CA PRO A 102 4.36 -24.76 14.79
C PRO A 102 5.48 -24.24 15.66
N GLY A 103 5.69 -24.87 16.77
CA GLY A 103 6.98 -24.83 17.39
C GLY A 103 7.16 -23.81 18.48
N LEU A 104 7.09 -24.31 19.54
CA LEU A 104 8.14 -24.37 20.52
C LEU A 104 8.11 -25.82 21.02
N ASN A 105 8.94 -26.65 20.41
CA ASN A 105 9.32 -27.98 20.90
C ASN A 105 8.18 -28.82 21.52
N ASN A 106 7.23 -29.30 20.74
CA ASN A 106 6.50 -30.50 21.08
C ASN A 106 6.37 -31.37 19.83
N SER A 107 7.25 -32.34 19.76
CA SER A 107 7.29 -33.42 18.78
C SER A 107 6.16 -34.44 18.96
N GLU A 108 5.09 -34.10 19.67
CA GLU A 108 4.03 -35.05 20.08
C GLU A 108 2.61 -34.61 19.75
N SER A 109 2.41 -33.56 18.94
CA SER A 109 1.04 -33.26 18.45
C SER A 109 0.73 -34.13 17.24
N PRO A 110 -0.30 -34.98 17.30
CA PRO A 110 -0.68 -35.82 16.18
C PRO A 110 -1.11 -34.95 14.97
N ASP A 111 -0.81 -35.37 13.74
CA ASP A 111 -1.22 -34.75 12.47
C ASP A 111 -2.73 -34.46 12.37
N TYR A 112 -3.55 -35.13 13.17
CA TYR A 112 -5.00 -34.95 13.24
C TYR A 112 -5.43 -33.57 13.79
N ALA A 113 -4.78 -33.05 14.80
CA ALA A 113 -5.14 -31.74 15.38
C ALA A 113 -4.91 -30.58 14.41
N GLN A 114 -3.95 -30.72 13.50
CA GLN A 114 -3.66 -29.71 12.48
C GLN A 114 -4.68 -29.75 11.33
N GLN A 115 -5.16 -30.92 10.96
CA GLN A 115 -6.21 -31.07 9.93
C GLN A 115 -7.56 -30.51 10.39
N ASP A 116 -7.92 -30.72 11.66
CA ASP A 116 -9.14 -30.15 12.25
C ASP A 116 -9.08 -28.63 12.36
N LEU A 117 -7.91 -28.11 12.68
CA LEU A 117 -7.67 -26.67 12.75
C LEU A 117 -7.78 -26.00 11.38
N GLU A 118 -7.18 -26.61 10.35
CA GLU A 118 -7.28 -26.13 8.97
C GLU A 118 -8.72 -26.20 8.44
N ALA A 119 -9.44 -27.26 8.76
CA ALA A 119 -10.85 -27.41 8.40
C ALA A 119 -11.72 -26.35 9.11
N SER A 120 -11.42 -26.01 10.36
CA SER A 120 -12.14 -24.96 11.09
C SER A 120 -11.84 -23.55 10.57
N ILE A 121 -10.59 -23.26 10.19
CA ILE A 121 -10.22 -22.01 9.51
C ILE A 121 -10.95 -21.92 8.16
N TYR A 122 -11.00 -22.99 7.39
CA TYR A 122 -11.72 -23.05 6.12
C TYR A 122 -13.21 -22.74 6.32
N ARG A 123 -13.89 -23.40 7.26
CA ARG A 123 -15.31 -23.18 7.56
C ARG A 123 -15.60 -21.75 7.98
N LEU A 124 -14.71 -21.16 8.81
CA LEU A 124 -14.83 -19.75 9.21
C LEU A 124 -14.73 -18.80 8.00
N LEU A 125 -13.76 -19.02 7.13
CA LEU A 125 -13.61 -18.23 5.90
C LEU A 125 -14.83 -18.39 4.98
N GLU A 126 -15.32 -19.62 4.81
CA GLU A 126 -16.49 -19.93 3.99
C GLU A 126 -17.78 -19.30 4.56
N SER A 127 -17.88 -19.12 5.87
CA SER A 127 -19.03 -18.50 6.55
C SER A 127 -19.06 -16.97 6.44
N ALA A 128 -18.07 -16.32 5.78
CA ALA A 128 -18.06 -14.88 5.61
C ALA A 128 -19.30 -14.39 4.84
N PRO A 129 -20.06 -13.42 5.37
CA PRO A 129 -21.33 -13.00 4.76
C PRO A 129 -21.13 -12.19 3.48
N ASP A 130 -19.97 -11.57 3.33
CA ASP A 130 -19.64 -10.68 2.22
C ASP A 130 -18.12 -10.65 1.95
N ALA A 131 -17.76 -10.05 0.83
CA ALA A 131 -16.37 -9.95 0.38
C ALA A 131 -15.44 -9.22 1.36
N ALA A 132 -15.92 -8.15 1.99
CA ALA A 132 -15.11 -7.36 2.90
C ALA A 132 -14.80 -8.14 4.18
N SER A 133 -15.80 -8.86 4.72
CA SER A 133 -15.63 -9.76 5.86
C SER A 133 -14.66 -10.90 5.53
N PHE A 134 -14.80 -11.52 4.35
CA PHE A 134 -13.88 -12.56 3.88
C PHE A 134 -12.44 -12.06 3.83
N ASP A 135 -12.20 -10.93 3.18
CA ASP A 135 -10.84 -10.40 3.00
C ASP A 135 -10.22 -9.97 4.32
N SER A 136 -11.01 -9.39 5.24
CA SER A 136 -10.57 -9.08 6.60
C SER A 136 -10.11 -10.33 7.35
N MET A 137 -10.91 -11.41 7.28
CA MET A 137 -10.59 -12.69 7.90
C MET A 137 -9.39 -13.35 7.24
N TYR A 138 -9.35 -13.39 5.91
CA TYR A 138 -8.26 -13.98 5.15
C TYR A 138 -6.94 -13.22 5.35
N TYR A 139 -7.00 -11.90 5.52
CA TYR A 139 -5.85 -11.09 5.90
C TYR A 139 -5.21 -11.59 7.21
N HIS A 140 -6.00 -11.91 8.23
CA HIS A 140 -5.48 -12.42 9.47
C HIS A 140 -4.85 -13.81 9.31
N VAL A 141 -5.46 -14.71 8.55
CA VAL A 141 -4.86 -16.03 8.22
C VAL A 141 -3.48 -15.82 7.58
N ARG A 142 -3.36 -14.91 6.65
CA ARG A 142 -2.10 -14.64 5.94
C ARG A 142 -1.04 -13.97 6.80
N ARG A 143 -1.42 -12.99 7.62
CA ARG A 143 -0.50 -12.33 8.53
C ARG A 143 0.23 -13.34 9.44
N TYR A 144 -0.46 -14.38 9.85
CA TYR A 144 0.13 -15.42 10.68
C TYR A 144 0.87 -16.50 9.87
N ASN A 145 0.40 -16.85 8.68
CA ASN A 145 1.07 -17.81 7.81
C ASN A 145 2.43 -17.33 7.30
N LEU A 146 2.61 -16.02 7.09
CA LEU A 146 3.89 -15.44 6.67
C LEU A 146 5.01 -15.65 7.69
N HIS A 147 4.67 -15.82 8.96
CA HIS A 147 5.66 -16.05 10.01
C HIS A 147 5.82 -17.53 10.41
N ASN A 148 4.90 -18.42 10.04
CA ASN A 148 4.83 -19.77 10.61
C ASN A 148 4.70 -20.92 9.61
N ALA A 149 4.96 -20.69 8.30
CA ALA A 149 5.01 -21.76 7.28
C ALA A 149 3.81 -22.74 7.23
N VAL A 150 2.62 -22.32 7.65
CA VAL A 150 1.41 -23.07 7.32
C VAL A 150 1.17 -22.85 5.83
N PRO A 151 1.34 -23.84 4.97
CA PRO A 151 1.07 -23.67 3.54
C PRO A 151 -0.42 -23.32 3.44
N ALA A 152 -0.74 -22.25 2.69
CA ALA A 152 -2.11 -22.03 2.27
C ALA A 152 -2.52 -23.29 1.52
N THR A 153 -3.34 -24.12 2.14
CA THR A 153 -3.71 -25.42 1.58
C THR A 153 -4.42 -25.22 0.24
N LYS A 154 -4.37 -26.21 -0.65
CA LYS A 154 -5.10 -26.12 -1.93
C LYS A 154 -6.57 -25.70 -1.75
N PRO A 155 -7.33 -26.21 -0.72
CA PRO A 155 -8.69 -25.77 -0.46
C PRO A 155 -8.82 -24.27 -0.14
N ILE A 156 -7.97 -23.71 0.70
CA ILE A 156 -8.01 -22.27 1.05
C ILE A 156 -7.70 -21.44 -0.19
N LYS A 157 -6.71 -21.79 -1.01
CA LYS A 157 -6.42 -21.11 -2.28
C LYS A 157 -7.61 -21.15 -3.24
N ALA A 158 -8.27 -22.29 -3.37
CA ALA A 158 -9.45 -22.44 -4.20
C ALA A 158 -10.63 -21.60 -3.70
N LEU A 159 -10.85 -21.55 -2.36
CA LEU A 159 -11.87 -20.72 -1.75
C LEU A 159 -11.62 -19.24 -1.99
N VAL A 160 -10.37 -18.78 -1.82
CA VAL A 160 -9.96 -17.41 -2.12
C VAL A 160 -10.21 -17.08 -3.60
N GLN A 161 -9.79 -17.95 -4.51
CA GLN A 161 -10.03 -17.75 -5.94
C GLN A 161 -11.52 -17.71 -6.27
N LYS A 162 -12.32 -18.62 -5.71
CA LYS A 162 -13.78 -18.64 -5.88
C LYS A 162 -14.41 -17.35 -5.36
N HIS A 163 -14.02 -16.91 -4.18
CA HIS A 163 -14.58 -15.70 -3.56
C HIS A 163 -14.18 -14.43 -4.33
N LEU A 164 -12.93 -14.32 -4.75
CA LEU A 164 -12.45 -13.21 -5.58
C LEU A 164 -13.08 -13.22 -6.99
N ALA A 165 -13.26 -14.38 -7.61
CA ALA A 165 -13.85 -14.50 -8.95
C ALA A 165 -15.38 -14.32 -8.97
N GLY A 166 -16.07 -14.68 -7.88
CA GLY A 166 -17.54 -14.76 -7.85
C GLY A 166 -18.27 -13.43 -7.63
N THR A 167 -17.59 -12.35 -7.34
CA THR A 167 -18.29 -11.23 -6.70
C THR A 167 -18.45 -9.96 -7.52
N VAL A 168 -17.70 -9.66 -8.59
CA VAL A 168 -17.82 -8.29 -9.12
C VAL A 168 -17.26 -8.09 -10.54
N ALA A 169 -17.34 -9.07 -11.40
CA ALA A 169 -16.90 -8.92 -12.78
C ALA A 169 -17.59 -7.71 -13.46
N GLY A 170 -16.82 -6.66 -13.74
CA GLY A 170 -17.30 -5.46 -14.44
C GLY A 170 -18.09 -4.46 -13.58
N ASP A 171 -18.32 -4.72 -12.30
CA ASP A 171 -19.03 -3.79 -11.40
C ASP A 171 -18.04 -2.88 -10.65
N TRP A 172 -17.69 -1.77 -11.28
CA TRP A 172 -16.77 -0.77 -10.73
C TRP A 172 -17.35 0.02 -9.56
N ALA A 173 -18.68 0.15 -9.46
CA ALA A 173 -19.34 0.81 -8.33
C ALA A 173 -19.23 -0.06 -7.07
N ALA A 174 -19.48 -1.37 -7.20
CA ALA A 174 -19.28 -2.31 -6.10
C ALA A 174 -17.81 -2.41 -5.69
N LEU A 175 -16.84 -2.29 -6.64
CA LEU A 175 -15.43 -2.17 -6.28
C LEU A 175 -15.16 -0.93 -5.41
N GLY A 176 -15.76 0.21 -5.77
CA GLY A 176 -15.64 1.44 -4.96
C GLY A 176 -16.14 1.24 -3.53
N ALA A 177 -17.33 0.67 -3.36
CA ALA A 177 -17.89 0.34 -2.05
C ALA A 177 -17.03 -0.67 -1.26
N TYR A 178 -16.49 -1.68 -1.94
CA TYR A 178 -15.55 -2.63 -1.35
C TYR A 178 -14.28 -1.94 -0.84
N ILE A 179 -13.66 -1.10 -1.67
CA ILE A 179 -12.45 -0.35 -1.27
C ILE A 179 -12.76 0.48 -0.02
N ASP A 180 -13.88 1.20 0.00
CA ASP A 180 -14.29 2.02 1.14
C ASP A 180 -14.46 1.18 2.42
N ALA A 181 -15.08 0.00 2.32
CA ALA A 181 -15.29 -0.90 3.46
C ALA A 181 -13.99 -1.48 4.02
N VAL A 182 -13.05 -1.87 3.15
CA VAL A 182 -11.80 -2.57 3.57
C VAL A 182 -10.73 -1.59 4.01
N THR A 183 -10.67 -0.41 3.38
CA THR A 183 -9.56 0.54 3.59
C THR A 183 -9.93 1.72 4.47
N GLY A 184 -11.22 1.89 4.79
CA GLY A 184 -11.72 3.08 5.46
C GLY A 184 -11.61 4.36 4.62
N SER A 185 -11.26 4.23 3.34
CA SER A 185 -11.32 5.35 2.40
C SER A 185 -12.78 5.68 2.07
N ARG A 186 -12.99 6.83 1.46
CA ARG A 186 -14.30 7.23 0.92
C ARG A 186 -14.08 8.03 -0.34
N SER A 187 -15.06 7.98 -1.26
CA SER A 187 -15.10 8.92 -2.35
C SER A 187 -15.16 10.35 -1.78
N SER A 188 -14.30 11.20 -2.28
CA SER A 188 -14.14 12.57 -1.78
C SER A 188 -15.00 13.59 -2.55
N GLY A 189 -15.96 13.16 -3.36
CA GLY A 189 -16.70 14.04 -4.24
C GLY A 189 -15.91 14.44 -5.49
N LEU A 190 -16.30 15.54 -6.16
CA LEU A 190 -15.74 15.95 -7.44
C LEU A 190 -14.44 16.75 -7.26
N ASN A 191 -13.36 16.25 -7.82
CA ASN A 191 -12.02 16.82 -7.77
C ASN A 191 -11.50 17.11 -9.17
N ARG A 192 -10.63 18.09 -9.31
CA ARG A 192 -9.71 18.16 -10.45
C ARG A 192 -8.50 17.30 -10.15
N VAL A 193 -8.15 16.42 -11.08
CA VAL A 193 -7.04 15.49 -11.00
C VAL A 193 -6.22 15.63 -12.28
N ASP A 194 -5.07 16.26 -12.19
CA ASP A 194 -4.15 16.43 -13.31
C ASP A 194 -3.02 15.40 -13.18
N PHE A 195 -2.94 14.47 -14.10
CA PHE A 195 -1.88 13.46 -14.17
C PHE A 195 -0.68 14.03 -14.91
N LEU A 196 0.43 14.19 -14.21
CA LEU A 196 1.66 14.83 -14.70
C LEU A 196 2.75 13.78 -14.92
N ILE A 197 3.50 13.91 -16.03
CA ILE A 197 4.57 12.99 -16.39
C ILE A 197 5.86 13.79 -16.55
N ASP A 198 6.95 13.30 -15.97
CA ASP A 198 8.32 13.79 -16.15
C ASP A 198 8.48 15.32 -15.98
N ALA A 199 8.92 15.98 -17.04
CA ALA A 199 9.23 17.41 -17.03
C ALA A 199 8.03 18.33 -16.72
N SER A 200 6.79 17.82 -16.79
CA SER A 200 5.60 18.60 -16.43
C SER A 200 5.42 18.79 -14.92
N VAL A 201 6.07 17.94 -14.12
CA VAL A 201 5.89 17.92 -12.66
C VAL A 201 6.54 19.13 -11.98
N LEU A 202 7.80 19.41 -12.28
CA LEU A 202 8.56 20.48 -11.59
C LEU A 202 7.95 21.87 -11.77
N PRO A 203 7.56 22.31 -12.98
CA PRO A 203 6.89 23.60 -13.15
C PRO A 203 5.58 23.70 -12.36
N ALA A 204 4.75 22.64 -12.35
CA ALA A 204 3.50 22.61 -11.60
C ALA A 204 3.73 22.72 -10.10
N ALA A 205 4.71 21.97 -9.56
CA ALA A 205 5.07 22.03 -8.16
C ALA A 205 5.63 23.40 -7.74
N VAL A 206 6.50 23.99 -8.57
CA VAL A 206 7.06 25.33 -8.35
C VAL A 206 5.96 26.39 -8.34
N ALA A 207 5.05 26.36 -9.30
CA ALA A 207 3.93 27.31 -9.36
C ALA A 207 3.03 27.22 -8.11
N ALA A 208 2.74 26.00 -7.65
CA ALA A 208 1.94 25.78 -6.45
C ALA A 208 2.68 26.29 -5.18
N LEU A 209 3.98 26.01 -5.07
CA LEU A 209 4.80 26.52 -3.96
C LEU A 209 4.88 28.05 -3.95
N ASP A 210 4.97 28.68 -5.13
CA ASP A 210 4.99 30.15 -5.24
C ASP A 210 3.65 30.76 -4.85
N ALA A 211 2.55 30.10 -5.10
CA ALA A 211 1.21 30.52 -4.70
C ALA A 211 0.88 30.29 -3.21
N ALA A 212 1.71 29.55 -2.46
CA ALA A 212 1.46 29.25 -1.05
C ALA A 212 1.39 30.52 -0.19
N GLU A 213 0.32 30.65 0.59
CA GLU A 213 0.06 31.82 1.48
C GLU A 213 0.06 31.46 2.97
N ARG A 214 -0.32 30.22 3.32
CA ARG A 214 -0.54 29.80 4.71
C ARG A 214 0.35 28.65 5.16
N SER A 215 0.36 27.55 4.39
CA SER A 215 1.07 26.34 4.79
C SER A 215 1.62 25.56 3.60
N ILE A 216 2.78 24.93 3.83
CA ILE A 216 3.39 23.95 2.92
C ILE A 216 3.76 22.74 3.76
N HIS A 217 3.11 21.62 3.50
CA HIS A 217 3.36 20.34 4.15
C HIS A 217 3.92 19.37 3.13
N ILE A 218 5.12 18.85 3.37
CA ILE A 218 5.80 17.89 2.46
C ILE A 218 6.22 16.66 3.26
N GLU A 219 5.81 15.49 2.77
CA GLU A 219 6.25 14.18 3.23
C GLU A 219 6.90 13.48 2.05
N ILE A 220 8.17 13.09 2.17
CA ILE A 220 8.94 12.56 1.04
C ILE A 220 9.87 11.42 1.46
N TYR A 221 9.82 10.32 0.71
CA TYR A 221 10.71 9.20 0.90
C TYR A 221 12.18 9.56 0.70
N GLN A 222 12.50 10.22 -0.43
CA GLN A 222 13.87 10.59 -0.74
C GLN A 222 13.99 12.05 -1.14
N LEU A 223 14.77 12.78 -0.36
CA LEU A 223 15.24 14.13 -0.66
C LEU A 223 16.75 14.05 -0.91
N GLN A 224 17.21 14.57 -2.04
CA GLN A 224 18.65 14.70 -2.33
C GLN A 224 19.11 16.14 -2.08
N ALA A 225 20.35 16.28 -1.62
CA ALA A 225 21.00 17.60 -1.46
C ALA A 225 21.78 17.97 -2.74
N ASP A 226 21.11 17.84 -3.88
CA ASP A 226 21.58 18.30 -5.17
C ASP A 226 21.01 19.69 -5.53
N GLU A 227 21.20 20.13 -6.76
CA GLU A 227 20.73 21.44 -7.23
C GLU A 227 19.21 21.60 -7.04
N ILE A 228 18.43 20.56 -7.33
CA ILE A 228 16.96 20.54 -7.19
C ILE A 228 16.55 20.58 -5.72
N GLY A 229 17.15 19.73 -4.88
CA GLY A 229 16.86 19.72 -3.45
C GLY A 229 17.23 21.02 -2.76
N TRP A 230 18.40 21.60 -3.06
CA TRP A 230 18.77 22.91 -2.56
C TRP A 230 17.92 24.04 -3.13
N GLY A 231 17.47 23.93 -4.40
CA GLY A 231 16.51 24.86 -5.00
C GLY A 231 15.19 24.89 -4.24
N LEU A 232 14.65 23.72 -3.95
CA LEU A 232 13.47 23.58 -3.08
C LEU A 232 13.72 24.13 -1.68
N ALA A 233 14.83 23.77 -1.04
CA ALA A 233 15.14 24.23 0.31
C ALA A 233 15.20 25.76 0.42
N ARG A 234 15.83 26.44 -0.54
CA ARG A 234 15.85 27.91 -0.62
C ARG A 234 14.45 28.50 -0.78
N LYS A 235 13.59 27.89 -1.61
CA LYS A 235 12.21 28.33 -1.79
C LYS A 235 11.39 28.15 -0.51
N LEU A 236 11.49 26.99 0.15
CA LEU A 236 10.82 26.72 1.43
C LEU A 236 11.28 27.67 2.54
N ALA A 237 12.58 27.95 2.63
CA ALA A 237 13.13 28.92 3.56
C ALA A 237 12.61 30.35 3.31
N ALA A 238 12.51 30.76 2.04
CA ALA A 238 11.92 32.06 1.70
C ALA A 238 10.44 32.15 2.09
N LYS A 239 9.66 31.09 1.87
CA LYS A 239 8.25 31.02 2.30
C LYS A 239 8.10 31.03 3.81
N ALA A 240 8.94 30.31 4.54
CA ALA A 240 8.94 30.33 6.01
C ALA A 240 9.25 31.73 6.55
N LYS A 241 10.25 32.43 6.01
CA LYS A 241 10.55 33.83 6.36
C LYS A 241 9.41 34.79 6.03
N ALA A 242 8.62 34.51 5.01
CA ALA A 242 7.43 35.29 4.66
C ALA A 242 6.21 34.96 5.55
N GLY A 243 6.36 34.07 6.54
CA GLY A 243 5.30 33.72 7.50
C GLY A 243 4.47 32.50 7.10
N VAL A 244 4.77 31.86 5.97
CA VAL A 244 4.12 30.59 5.58
C VAL A 244 4.62 29.47 6.51
N GLN A 245 3.71 28.68 7.04
CA GLN A 245 4.08 27.53 7.87
C GLN A 245 4.62 26.40 6.99
N VAL A 246 5.90 26.11 7.12
CA VAL A 246 6.57 25.07 6.33
C VAL A 246 6.90 23.88 7.22
N ARG A 247 6.35 22.71 6.89
CA ARG A 247 6.62 21.43 7.54
C ARG A 247 7.13 20.41 6.53
N LEU A 248 8.26 19.79 6.83
CA LEU A 248 8.90 18.79 6.00
C LEU A 248 9.15 17.51 6.81
N ILE A 249 8.72 16.37 6.28
CA ILE A 249 9.08 15.05 6.79
C ILE A 249 9.88 14.33 5.70
N VAL A 250 11.04 13.80 6.07
CA VAL A 250 11.84 12.94 5.18
C VAL A 250 11.99 11.55 5.78
N ASP A 251 11.99 10.50 4.95
CA ASP A 251 12.36 9.17 5.43
C ASP A 251 13.87 9.12 5.72
N TYR A 252 14.22 8.64 6.90
CA TYR A 252 15.61 8.60 7.38
C TYR A 252 16.52 7.76 6.49
N TYR A 253 16.03 6.61 6.03
CA TYR A 253 16.79 5.68 5.22
C TYR A 253 16.75 6.05 3.74
N GLY A 254 15.58 6.47 3.24
CA GLY A 254 15.39 6.89 1.85
C GLY A 254 16.27 8.09 1.51
N SER A 255 16.33 9.07 2.38
CA SER A 255 17.18 10.26 2.22
C SER A 255 18.63 10.05 2.69
N GLY A 256 18.95 8.86 3.23
CA GLY A 256 20.32 8.50 3.61
C GLY A 256 20.88 9.29 4.79
N LEU A 257 20.05 9.80 5.71
CA LEU A 257 20.45 10.72 6.77
C LEU A 257 21.64 10.24 7.62
N LYS A 258 21.79 8.93 7.80
CA LYS A 258 22.87 8.38 8.59
C LYS A 258 24.27 8.64 8.03
N LYS A 259 24.38 8.74 6.71
CA LYS A 259 25.67 8.76 6.00
C LYS A 259 25.86 9.98 5.09
N ASN A 260 24.83 10.78 4.92
CA ASN A 260 24.82 11.90 3.99
C ASN A 260 24.79 13.23 4.76
N GLU A 261 25.96 13.81 4.98
CA GLU A 261 26.12 15.09 5.67
C GLU A 261 25.44 16.26 4.94
N GLU A 262 25.39 16.20 3.60
CA GLU A 262 24.76 17.27 2.81
C GLU A 262 23.25 17.35 3.04
N ILE A 263 22.56 16.21 3.19
CA ILE A 263 21.14 16.20 3.61
C ILE A 263 20.98 16.74 5.02
N GLN A 264 21.89 16.43 5.95
CA GLN A 264 21.84 16.98 7.32
C GLN A 264 22.01 18.50 7.29
N LYS A 265 22.94 19.04 6.48
CA LYS A 265 23.14 20.48 6.26
C LYS A 265 21.88 21.13 5.66
N LEU A 266 21.26 20.49 4.66
CA LEU A 266 20.04 20.99 4.04
C LEU A 266 18.89 21.08 5.07
N LEU A 267 18.70 20.06 5.90
CA LEU A 267 17.68 20.08 6.95
C LEU A 267 17.98 21.10 8.04
N ALA A 268 19.25 21.28 8.42
CA ALA A 268 19.68 22.33 9.34
C ALA A 268 19.37 23.71 8.78
N PHE A 269 19.74 23.97 7.51
CA PHE A 269 19.41 25.22 6.81
C PHE A 269 17.91 25.53 6.85
N LEU A 270 17.04 24.56 6.60
CA LEU A 270 15.59 24.75 6.67
C LEU A 270 15.14 25.17 8.06
N ARG A 271 15.63 24.48 9.12
CA ARG A 271 15.28 24.80 10.53
C ARG A 271 15.76 26.19 10.94
N GLU A 272 16.99 26.57 10.58
CA GLU A 272 17.57 27.88 10.83
C GLU A 272 16.79 29.01 10.15
N ASN A 273 16.09 28.70 9.07
CA ASN A 273 15.27 29.66 8.33
C ASN A 273 13.76 29.54 8.62
N GLY A 274 13.38 28.91 9.74
CA GLY A 274 12.02 28.92 10.26
C GLY A 274 11.10 27.80 9.78
N ALA A 275 11.60 26.86 8.98
CA ALA A 275 10.85 25.68 8.61
C ALA A 275 10.97 24.58 9.68
N GLU A 276 9.91 23.80 9.86
CA GLU A 276 9.91 22.62 10.73
C GLU A 276 10.26 21.37 9.90
N ALA A 277 11.52 20.93 9.97
CA ALA A 277 12.00 19.76 9.23
C ALA A 277 12.27 18.58 10.18
N ARG A 278 11.65 17.43 9.93
CA ARG A 278 11.75 16.21 10.75
C ARG A 278 12.12 15.01 9.91
N ALA A 279 12.62 13.96 10.56
CA ALA A 279 12.90 12.68 9.92
C ALA A 279 12.00 11.61 10.54
N HIS A 280 11.43 10.75 9.67
CA HIS A 280 10.78 9.53 10.10
C HIS A 280 11.79 8.38 10.05
N GLU A 281 12.05 7.78 11.20
CA GLU A 281 12.88 6.59 11.32
C GLU A 281 12.00 5.40 11.71
N SER A 282 11.68 4.55 10.73
CA SER A 282 10.96 3.30 11.00
C SER A 282 11.82 2.34 11.84
N ALA A 283 11.16 1.51 12.65
CA ALA A 283 11.85 0.53 13.48
C ALA A 283 12.75 -0.36 12.61
N ARG A 284 14.03 -0.44 12.98
CA ARG A 284 15.11 -1.06 12.20
C ARG A 284 14.83 -2.52 11.80
N PHE A 285 14.01 -3.22 12.58
CA PHE A 285 13.71 -4.64 12.41
C PHE A 285 12.48 -4.93 11.54
N THR A 286 11.58 -3.98 11.36
CA THR A 286 10.39 -4.16 10.51
C THR A 286 10.70 -3.96 9.03
N GLY A 287 11.82 -3.33 8.70
CA GLY A 287 12.25 -3.07 7.32
C GLY A 287 11.38 -2.11 6.54
N GLY A 288 10.28 -1.61 7.14
CA GLY A 288 9.36 -0.65 6.53
C GLY A 288 10.01 0.71 6.27
N ARG A 289 9.44 1.45 5.32
CA ARG A 289 9.84 2.82 4.98
C ARG A 289 8.60 3.68 4.86
N ASP A 290 8.74 4.93 5.17
CA ASP A 290 7.75 5.90 4.74
C ASP A 290 8.00 6.21 3.25
N HIS A 291 7.31 5.46 2.40
CA HIS A 291 7.54 5.55 0.96
C HIS A 291 6.55 6.49 0.27
N ARG A 292 5.71 7.18 1.05
CA ARG A 292 4.77 8.18 0.54
C ARG A 292 5.50 9.41 0.00
N LYS A 293 4.87 10.07 -0.95
CA LYS A 293 5.30 11.33 -1.54
C LYS A 293 4.07 12.21 -1.59
N VAL A 294 3.92 13.04 -0.58
CA VAL A 294 2.76 13.91 -0.40
C VAL A 294 3.24 15.35 -0.24
N MET A 295 2.62 16.26 -0.98
CA MET A 295 2.75 17.69 -0.72
C MET A 295 1.36 18.29 -0.67
N VAL A 296 1.07 19.03 0.39
CA VAL A 296 -0.19 19.76 0.55
C VAL A 296 0.13 21.23 0.78
N ILE A 297 -0.48 22.10 -0.01
CA ILE A 297 -0.30 23.54 0.01
C ILE A 297 -1.62 24.18 0.40
N ASP A 298 -1.60 25.00 1.47
CA ASP A 298 -2.73 25.74 2.02
C ASP A 298 -3.95 24.86 2.35
N GLY A 299 -3.76 23.54 2.49
CA GLY A 299 -4.86 22.59 2.63
C GLY A 299 -5.77 22.50 1.41
N ARG A 300 -5.41 23.08 0.24
CA ARG A 300 -6.26 23.24 -0.95
C ARG A 300 -5.70 22.58 -2.20
N THR A 301 -4.38 22.48 -2.29
CA THR A 301 -3.69 21.87 -3.43
C THR A 301 -2.84 20.72 -2.93
N GLY A 302 -3.01 19.53 -3.51
CA GLY A 302 -2.28 18.34 -3.13
C GLY A 302 -1.48 17.75 -4.30
N PHE A 303 -0.32 17.18 -3.98
CA PHE A 303 0.45 16.35 -4.92
C PHE A 303 0.72 15.00 -4.30
N THR A 304 0.65 13.95 -5.12
CA THR A 304 1.12 12.61 -4.76
C THR A 304 1.49 11.81 -6.01
N GLY A 305 2.40 10.84 -5.88
CA GLY A 305 2.84 10.03 -7.01
C GLY A 305 4.08 9.20 -6.73
N GLY A 306 4.82 8.86 -7.79
CA GLY A 306 6.05 8.06 -7.74
C GLY A 306 7.31 8.87 -7.46
N MET A 307 7.31 10.15 -7.86
CA MET A 307 8.52 10.98 -7.98
C MET A 307 9.07 11.44 -6.63
N ASN A 308 10.35 11.22 -6.40
CA ASN A 308 11.11 11.78 -5.28
C ASN A 308 11.62 13.20 -5.59
N ILE A 309 12.31 13.82 -4.64
CA ILE A 309 12.90 15.15 -4.82
C ILE A 309 14.41 15.01 -5.01
N GLY A 310 14.87 15.32 -6.21
CA GLY A 310 16.26 15.25 -6.63
C GLY A 310 16.41 15.04 -8.14
N GLY A 311 17.59 15.32 -8.70
CA GLY A 311 17.86 15.28 -10.12
C GLY A 311 17.60 13.93 -10.76
N HIS A 312 18.03 12.86 -10.10
CA HIS A 312 17.78 11.50 -10.60
C HIS A 312 16.31 11.18 -10.82
N SER A 313 15.41 11.63 -9.94
CA SER A 313 13.97 11.36 -10.06
C SER A 313 13.28 12.26 -11.07
N GLN A 314 13.74 13.50 -11.22
CA GLN A 314 13.05 14.49 -12.04
C GLN A 314 13.62 14.61 -13.45
N VAL A 315 14.86 14.16 -13.66
CA VAL A 315 15.56 14.25 -14.94
C VAL A 315 15.87 12.88 -15.53
N ASP A 316 16.47 11.99 -14.72
CA ASP A 316 17.02 10.72 -15.23
C ASP A 316 15.97 9.60 -15.28
N TRP A 317 14.89 9.68 -14.48
CA TRP A 317 13.85 8.66 -14.45
C TRP A 317 12.62 9.10 -15.26
N HIS A 318 11.89 8.11 -15.73
CA HIS A 318 10.56 8.28 -16.28
C HIS A 318 9.54 7.99 -15.18
N ASP A 319 8.91 9.04 -14.65
CA ASP A 319 8.06 8.95 -13.46
C ASP A 319 6.83 9.86 -13.56
N GLN A 320 5.92 9.75 -12.62
CA GLN A 320 4.66 10.49 -12.60
C GLN A 320 4.39 11.13 -11.24
N GLN A 321 3.61 12.19 -11.28
CA GLN A 321 3.01 12.85 -10.13
C GLN A 321 1.57 13.26 -10.48
N THR A 322 0.76 13.49 -9.47
CA THR A 322 -0.62 13.94 -9.67
C THR A 322 -0.86 15.21 -8.88
N LEU A 323 -1.40 16.23 -9.52
CA LEU A 323 -1.88 17.45 -8.91
C LEU A 323 -3.39 17.32 -8.67
N ILE A 324 -3.84 17.58 -7.45
CA ILE A 324 -5.23 17.43 -7.04
C ILE A 324 -5.70 18.73 -6.40
N THR A 325 -6.87 19.20 -6.81
CA THR A 325 -7.63 20.25 -6.10
C THR A 325 -9.07 19.78 -5.89
N GLY A 326 -9.66 20.15 -4.75
CA GLY A 326 -10.98 19.69 -4.35
C GLY A 326 -10.97 18.88 -3.05
N PRO A 327 -12.09 18.24 -2.69
CA PRO A 327 -12.27 17.59 -1.38
C PRO A 327 -11.24 16.49 -1.05
N ALA A 328 -10.67 15.82 -2.05
CA ALA A 328 -9.66 14.75 -1.82
C ALA A 328 -8.38 15.26 -1.16
N VAL A 329 -8.08 16.56 -1.25
CA VAL A 329 -6.89 17.15 -0.62
C VAL A 329 -6.93 17.00 0.91
N ALA A 330 -8.11 17.00 1.52
CA ALA A 330 -8.25 16.76 2.96
C ALA A 330 -7.69 15.39 3.38
N ARG A 331 -7.86 14.36 2.54
CA ARG A 331 -7.32 13.02 2.82
C ARG A 331 -5.80 12.93 2.66
N LEU A 332 -5.21 13.71 1.75
CA LEU A 332 -3.76 13.87 1.67
C LEU A 332 -3.22 14.58 2.91
N GLN A 333 -3.95 15.60 3.37
CA GLN A 333 -3.64 16.32 4.60
C GLN A 333 -3.73 15.40 5.84
N ASP A 334 -4.75 14.54 5.94
CA ASP A 334 -4.87 13.53 7.01
C ASP A 334 -3.62 12.64 7.06
N SER A 335 -3.22 12.08 5.91
CA SER A 335 -2.04 11.22 5.80
C SER A 335 -0.77 11.92 6.30
N PHE A 336 -0.57 13.19 5.91
CA PHE A 336 0.55 13.99 6.39
C PHE A 336 0.47 14.26 7.90
N MET A 337 -0.69 14.69 8.40
CA MET A 337 -0.85 15.08 9.81
C MET A 337 -0.71 13.90 10.77
N GLU A 338 -1.17 12.72 10.37
CA GLU A 338 -0.92 11.49 11.12
C GLU A 338 0.59 11.24 11.28
N ARG A 339 1.34 11.32 10.17
CA ARG A 339 2.80 11.16 10.22
C ARG A 339 3.48 12.29 11.00
N TRP A 340 2.99 13.52 10.86
CA TRP A 340 3.51 14.66 11.60
C TRP A 340 3.46 14.45 13.11
N ALA A 341 2.33 13.96 13.62
CA ALA A 341 2.15 13.61 15.03
C ALA A 341 3.10 12.46 15.45
N GLU A 342 3.25 11.43 14.63
CA GLU A 342 4.14 10.28 14.93
C GLU A 342 5.62 10.68 15.04
N VAL A 343 6.07 11.65 14.25
CA VAL A 343 7.44 12.18 14.36
C VAL A 343 7.58 13.27 15.44
N GLY A 344 6.59 13.39 16.34
CA GLY A 344 6.59 14.33 17.45
C GLY A 344 6.32 15.77 17.03
N GLY A 345 5.69 15.97 15.87
CA GLY A 345 5.22 17.29 15.43
C GLY A 345 3.98 17.72 16.18
N THR A 346 3.81 19.03 16.35
CA THR A 346 2.65 19.64 17.02
C THR A 346 1.97 20.63 16.08
N THR A 347 0.73 20.97 16.39
CA THR A 347 -0.04 22.01 15.72
C THR A 347 -0.12 23.24 16.61
N ARG A 348 -0.30 24.41 16.01
CA ARG A 348 -0.47 25.67 16.76
C ARG A 348 -1.96 25.94 16.97
N ALA A 349 -2.31 26.57 18.08
CA ALA A 349 -3.67 27.01 18.32
C ALA A 349 -4.14 27.99 17.23
N GLY A 350 -5.33 27.76 16.66
CA GLY A 350 -5.89 28.61 15.61
C GLY A 350 -5.35 28.35 14.20
N GLU A 351 -4.55 27.30 14.01
CA GLU A 351 -4.05 26.91 12.69
C GLU A 351 -5.16 26.30 11.82
N GLU A 352 -5.38 26.85 10.63
CA GLU A 352 -6.36 26.31 9.68
C GLU A 352 -5.73 25.21 8.80
N LEU A 353 -5.74 23.99 9.30
CA LEU A 353 -5.20 22.83 8.58
C LEU A 353 -6.15 22.30 7.52
N TYR A 354 -7.46 22.48 7.72
CA TYR A 354 -8.54 21.95 6.89
C TYR A 354 -9.49 23.09 6.47
N PRO A 355 -9.10 23.91 5.49
CA PRO A 355 -10.00 24.93 4.96
C PRO A 355 -11.21 24.28 4.29
N PRO A 356 -12.36 24.96 4.21
CA PRO A 356 -13.49 24.47 3.43
C PRO A 356 -13.09 24.21 1.99
N LEU A 357 -13.29 22.97 1.54
CA LEU A 357 -13.03 22.54 0.17
C LEU A 357 -14.33 22.40 -0.59
N LYS A 358 -14.38 22.96 -1.78
CA LYS A 358 -15.54 22.85 -2.68
C LYS A 358 -15.28 21.79 -3.73
N GLU A 359 -16.33 21.09 -4.13
CA GLU A 359 -16.29 20.23 -5.30
C GLU A 359 -15.98 21.05 -6.57
N VAL A 360 -15.22 20.45 -7.46
CA VAL A 360 -14.82 21.07 -8.72
C VAL A 360 -15.87 20.69 -9.79
N PRO A 361 -16.63 21.64 -10.34
CA PRO A 361 -17.60 21.33 -11.39
C PRO A 361 -16.94 20.65 -12.59
N GLY A 362 -17.52 19.55 -13.06
CA GLY A 362 -16.93 18.72 -14.12
C GLY A 362 -15.71 17.90 -13.71
N GLY A 363 -15.39 17.86 -12.44
CA GLY A 363 -14.32 17.04 -11.89
C GLY A 363 -14.70 15.56 -11.76
N VAL A 364 -13.84 14.81 -11.12
CA VAL A 364 -13.96 13.35 -10.96
C VAL A 364 -13.99 12.95 -9.49
N GLU A 365 -14.68 11.86 -9.18
CA GLU A 365 -14.60 11.24 -7.86
C GLU A 365 -13.23 10.62 -7.66
N ALA A 366 -12.59 10.96 -6.54
CA ALA A 366 -11.28 10.42 -6.18
C ALA A 366 -11.33 9.78 -4.79
N ARG A 367 -10.59 8.67 -4.63
CA ARG A 367 -10.32 8.02 -3.35
C ARG A 367 -8.83 8.05 -3.06
N VAL A 368 -8.46 8.52 -1.88
CA VAL A 368 -7.10 8.40 -1.38
C VAL A 368 -7.02 7.15 -0.51
N VAL A 369 -6.30 6.17 -0.99
CA VAL A 369 -6.08 4.89 -0.30
C VAL A 369 -4.64 4.85 0.18
N TYR A 370 -4.46 4.83 1.48
CA TYR A 370 -3.13 4.63 2.06
C TYR A 370 -3.13 3.45 3.01
N HIS A 371 -1.97 2.85 3.18
CA HIS A 371 -1.75 1.84 4.19
C HIS A 371 -0.50 2.13 5.01
N ARG A 372 -0.48 1.58 6.21
CA ARG A 372 0.67 1.59 7.10
C ARG A 372 1.34 0.23 7.10
N GLY A 373 2.60 0.24 6.79
CA GLY A 373 3.39 -0.98 6.73
C GLY A 373 3.32 -1.78 8.03
N ASN A 374 3.16 -3.09 7.89
CA ASN A 374 2.99 -4.06 8.98
C ASN A 374 1.68 -3.96 9.79
N GLN A 375 0.82 -2.97 9.53
CA GLN A 375 -0.45 -2.79 10.22
C GLN A 375 -1.63 -3.26 9.38
N ASP A 376 -1.71 -2.83 8.13
CA ASP A 376 -2.79 -3.16 7.21
C ASP A 376 -2.27 -3.52 5.80
N ARG A 377 -3.17 -3.79 4.87
CA ARG A 377 -2.85 -4.15 3.48
C ARG A 377 -3.82 -3.54 2.49
N ASN A 378 -4.29 -2.38 2.80
CA ASN A 378 -5.33 -1.67 2.07
C ASN A 378 -5.07 -1.61 0.56
N ILE A 379 -3.89 -1.16 0.16
CA ILE A 379 -3.53 -1.04 -1.26
C ILE A 379 -3.46 -2.42 -1.93
N LYS A 380 -2.96 -3.44 -1.24
CA LYS A 380 -2.94 -4.79 -1.79
C LYS A 380 -4.34 -5.36 -2.00
N ALA A 381 -5.23 -5.21 -1.01
CA ALA A 381 -6.62 -5.64 -1.10
C ALA A 381 -7.34 -4.94 -2.26
N MET A 382 -7.13 -3.62 -2.40
CA MET A 382 -7.62 -2.83 -3.51
C MET A 382 -7.19 -3.38 -4.87
N TYR A 383 -5.89 -3.61 -5.09
CA TYR A 383 -5.38 -4.11 -6.37
C TYR A 383 -5.87 -5.52 -6.69
N LEU A 384 -5.85 -6.43 -5.70
CA LEU A 384 -6.33 -7.79 -5.92
C LEU A 384 -7.79 -7.78 -6.39
N ARG A 385 -8.65 -7.01 -5.70
CA ARG A 385 -10.06 -6.90 -6.08
C ARG A 385 -10.22 -6.24 -7.45
N ALA A 386 -9.48 -5.16 -7.74
CA ALA A 386 -9.54 -4.47 -9.02
C ALA A 386 -9.15 -5.41 -10.19
N PHE A 387 -8.10 -6.22 -10.06
CA PHE A 387 -7.69 -7.16 -11.10
C PHE A 387 -8.71 -8.28 -11.34
N TYR A 388 -9.47 -8.68 -10.32
CA TYR A 388 -10.58 -9.61 -10.50
C TYR A 388 -11.84 -8.95 -11.09
N THR A 389 -12.04 -7.65 -10.86
CA THR A 389 -13.14 -6.88 -11.44
C THR A 389 -12.97 -6.67 -12.95
N ALA A 390 -11.75 -6.47 -13.42
CA ALA A 390 -11.44 -6.19 -14.82
C ALA A 390 -11.91 -7.28 -15.79
N GLN A 391 -12.54 -6.86 -16.91
CA GLN A 391 -13.13 -7.72 -17.93
C GLN A 391 -12.47 -7.57 -19.31
N LYS A 392 -11.88 -6.42 -19.61
CA LYS A 392 -11.35 -6.09 -20.95
C LYS A 392 -9.84 -5.96 -20.95
N SER A 393 -9.30 -5.14 -20.07
CA SER A 393 -7.87 -4.81 -20.07
C SER A 393 -7.34 -4.46 -18.69
N ILE A 394 -6.09 -4.84 -18.45
CA ILE A 394 -5.28 -4.42 -17.31
C ILE A 394 -3.95 -3.92 -17.87
N ARG A 395 -3.64 -2.65 -17.65
CA ARG A 395 -2.37 -2.03 -18.01
C ARG A 395 -1.67 -1.59 -16.72
N VAL A 396 -0.45 -2.06 -16.49
CA VAL A 396 0.33 -1.74 -15.28
C VAL A 396 1.72 -1.31 -15.66
N ALA A 397 2.17 -0.16 -15.14
CA ALA A 397 3.56 0.30 -15.20
C ALA A 397 4.10 0.42 -13.78
N VAL A 398 5.17 -0.32 -13.46
CA VAL A 398 5.73 -0.35 -12.10
C VAL A 398 7.21 -0.77 -12.11
N PRO A 399 8.10 -0.11 -11.31
CA PRO A 399 9.53 -0.43 -11.29
C PRO A 399 9.88 -1.70 -10.52
N TYR A 400 9.12 -2.02 -9.48
CA TYR A 400 9.36 -3.19 -8.62
C TYR A 400 8.11 -4.04 -8.55
N PHE A 401 8.25 -5.30 -8.97
CA PHE A 401 7.14 -6.22 -9.14
C PHE A 401 7.57 -7.62 -8.70
N ALA A 402 7.13 -8.03 -7.53
CA ALA A 402 7.53 -9.33 -6.96
C ALA A 402 6.58 -9.81 -5.84
N ASP A 403 5.29 -9.44 -5.87
CA ASP A 403 4.29 -10.00 -4.95
C ASP A 403 3.59 -11.19 -5.60
N PRO A 404 3.68 -12.41 -5.01
CA PRO A 404 3.13 -13.62 -5.62
C PRO A 404 1.62 -13.58 -5.87
N GLU A 405 0.83 -12.90 -5.02
CA GLU A 405 -0.62 -12.86 -5.20
C GLU A 405 -1.05 -11.89 -6.26
N ILE A 406 -0.32 -10.79 -6.40
CA ILE A 406 -0.50 -9.88 -7.53
C ILE A 406 -0.21 -10.63 -8.84
N VAL A 407 0.86 -11.42 -8.88
CA VAL A 407 1.17 -12.28 -10.03
C VAL A 407 0.04 -13.27 -10.30
N ASP A 408 -0.42 -13.98 -9.27
CA ASP A 408 -1.50 -14.96 -9.40
C ASP A 408 -2.81 -14.32 -9.91
N ALA A 409 -3.15 -13.12 -9.41
CA ALA A 409 -4.34 -12.38 -9.83
C ALA A 409 -4.24 -11.93 -11.31
N LEU A 410 -3.08 -11.44 -11.74
CA LEU A 410 -2.84 -11.05 -13.14
C LEU A 410 -2.86 -12.26 -14.08
N CYS A 411 -2.23 -13.38 -13.68
CA CYS A 411 -2.33 -14.63 -14.43
C CYS A 411 -3.78 -15.12 -14.54
N ALA A 412 -4.56 -15.03 -13.47
CA ALA A 412 -5.98 -15.40 -13.50
C ALA A 412 -6.79 -14.48 -14.42
N ALA A 413 -6.50 -13.18 -14.44
CA ALA A 413 -7.13 -12.24 -15.37
C ALA A 413 -6.80 -12.57 -16.84
N ALA A 414 -5.53 -12.80 -17.15
CA ALA A 414 -5.10 -13.16 -18.50
C ALA A 414 -5.77 -14.47 -18.98
N ARG A 415 -5.85 -15.50 -18.12
CA ARG A 415 -6.56 -16.76 -18.43
C ARG A 415 -8.07 -16.59 -18.64
N ARG A 416 -8.67 -15.56 -18.05
CA ARG A 416 -10.09 -15.19 -18.34
C ARG A 416 -10.27 -14.47 -19.67
N GLY A 417 -9.19 -14.18 -20.40
CA GLY A 417 -9.21 -13.44 -21.66
C GLY A 417 -9.08 -11.93 -21.52
N VAL A 418 -8.78 -11.42 -20.33
CA VAL A 418 -8.46 -10.00 -20.12
C VAL A 418 -7.11 -9.70 -20.76
N ASN A 419 -7.02 -8.62 -21.55
CA ASN A 419 -5.74 -8.18 -22.11
C ASN A 419 -4.86 -7.57 -21.02
N VAL A 420 -3.87 -8.31 -20.56
CA VAL A 420 -2.94 -7.89 -19.50
C VAL A 420 -1.64 -7.39 -20.10
N GLN A 421 -1.35 -6.11 -19.98
CA GLN A 421 -0.11 -5.46 -20.44
C GLN A 421 0.69 -4.93 -19.25
N LEU A 422 1.93 -5.39 -19.11
CA LEU A 422 2.83 -5.05 -18.02
C LEU A 422 4.06 -4.34 -18.56
N VAL A 423 4.32 -3.11 -18.08
CA VAL A 423 5.49 -2.32 -18.45
C VAL A 423 6.44 -2.25 -17.25
N PHE A 424 7.64 -2.77 -17.42
CA PHE A 424 8.70 -2.79 -16.43
C PHE A 424 9.91 -2.00 -16.94
N PRO A 425 10.81 -1.52 -16.06
CA PRO A 425 12.07 -0.93 -16.53
C PRO A 425 12.96 -1.99 -17.19
N GLY A 426 13.56 -1.67 -18.32
CA GLY A 426 14.59 -2.51 -18.96
C GLY A 426 15.89 -2.54 -18.14
N GLU A 427 16.20 -1.42 -17.49
CA GLU A 427 17.25 -1.27 -16.49
C GLU A 427 16.68 -0.76 -15.18
N ASN A 428 17.26 -1.18 -14.05
CA ASN A 428 16.76 -0.81 -12.73
C ASN A 428 17.94 -0.48 -11.81
N ASN A 429 17.78 0.55 -10.99
CA ASN A 429 18.77 0.97 -9.98
C ASN A 429 19.03 -0.12 -8.92
N LYS A 430 18.12 -1.11 -8.80
CA LYS A 430 18.26 -2.27 -7.93
C LYS A 430 18.17 -3.56 -8.74
N LYS A 431 19.32 -4.06 -9.17
CA LYS A 431 19.41 -5.27 -10.01
C LYS A 431 18.64 -6.47 -9.44
N ILE A 432 18.69 -6.66 -8.12
CA ILE A 432 17.99 -7.78 -7.47
C ILE A 432 16.45 -7.66 -7.58
N ALA A 433 15.91 -6.45 -7.55
CA ALA A 433 14.47 -6.23 -7.73
C ALA A 433 14.04 -6.54 -9.17
N LEU A 434 14.84 -6.12 -10.18
CA LEU A 434 14.60 -6.48 -11.57
C LEU A 434 14.64 -8.01 -11.79
N GLN A 435 15.63 -8.67 -11.20
CA GLN A 435 15.74 -10.12 -11.23
C GLN A 435 14.55 -10.80 -10.56
N GLY A 436 14.09 -10.26 -9.42
CA GLY A 436 12.86 -10.72 -8.76
C GLY A 436 11.64 -10.64 -9.67
N SER A 437 11.44 -9.51 -10.35
CA SER A 437 10.36 -9.33 -11.34
C SER A 437 10.45 -10.34 -12.48
N ARG A 438 11.64 -10.49 -13.05
CA ARG A 438 11.92 -11.41 -14.17
C ARG A 438 11.68 -12.88 -13.84
N SER A 439 11.78 -13.27 -12.57
CA SER A 439 11.48 -14.64 -12.14
C SER A 439 10.04 -15.06 -12.40
N TYR A 440 9.11 -14.10 -12.47
CA TYR A 440 7.68 -14.31 -12.72
C TYR A 440 7.28 -14.24 -14.19
N TYR A 441 8.17 -13.79 -15.09
CA TYR A 441 7.86 -13.65 -16.51
C TYR A 441 7.34 -14.94 -17.15
N PRO A 442 7.94 -16.14 -16.93
CA PRO A 442 7.41 -17.35 -17.53
C PRO A 442 5.96 -17.65 -17.15
N ALA A 443 5.58 -17.43 -15.90
CA ALA A 443 4.21 -17.68 -15.44
C ALA A 443 3.22 -16.71 -16.06
N LEU A 444 3.57 -15.43 -16.15
CA LEU A 444 2.75 -14.37 -16.76
C LEU A 444 2.58 -14.60 -18.26
N LEU A 445 3.67 -14.89 -19.00
CA LEU A 445 3.65 -15.19 -20.43
C LEU A 445 2.82 -16.44 -20.72
N ALA A 446 3.00 -17.52 -19.95
CA ALA A 446 2.22 -18.74 -20.07
C ALA A 446 0.72 -18.54 -19.76
N ALA A 447 0.36 -17.54 -19.00
CA ALA A 447 -1.02 -17.16 -18.74
C ALA A 447 -1.63 -16.29 -19.86
N GLY A 448 -0.81 -15.78 -20.80
CA GLY A 448 -1.23 -14.92 -21.90
C GLY A 448 -1.03 -13.42 -21.65
N ALA A 449 -0.32 -13.02 -20.60
CA ALA A 449 0.02 -11.61 -20.38
C ALA A 449 1.11 -11.13 -21.34
N GLU A 450 1.05 -9.86 -21.72
CA GLU A 450 2.08 -9.18 -22.51
C GLU A 450 3.03 -8.45 -21.58
N ILE A 451 4.33 -8.63 -21.78
CA ILE A 451 5.39 -8.02 -20.98
C ILE A 451 6.25 -7.13 -21.86
N TYR A 452 6.48 -5.91 -21.39
CA TYR A 452 7.28 -4.90 -22.04
C TYR A 452 8.35 -4.37 -21.08
N GLU A 453 9.59 -4.28 -21.53
CA GLU A 453 10.68 -3.64 -20.80
C GLU A 453 11.02 -2.30 -21.47
N TYR A 454 10.68 -1.20 -20.81
CA TYR A 454 10.97 0.16 -21.28
C TYR A 454 12.48 0.38 -21.39
N GLN A 455 12.94 0.88 -22.55
CA GLN A 455 14.37 0.98 -22.88
C GLN A 455 14.94 2.40 -22.78
N GLY A 456 14.13 3.39 -22.51
CA GLY A 456 14.59 4.78 -22.38
C GLY A 456 15.30 5.03 -21.06
N ARG A 457 14.72 5.88 -20.24
CA ARG A 457 15.16 6.10 -18.86
C ARG A 457 14.63 5.00 -17.93
N MET A 458 15.06 4.97 -16.68
CA MET A 458 14.48 4.05 -15.72
C MET A 458 12.98 4.36 -15.52
N ALA A 459 12.11 3.46 -15.97
CA ALA A 459 10.67 3.56 -15.72
C ALA A 459 10.39 3.38 -14.23
N HIS A 460 9.90 4.44 -13.57
CA HIS A 460 9.68 4.47 -12.12
C HIS A 460 8.23 4.78 -11.74
N GLN A 461 7.32 4.87 -12.71
CA GLN A 461 5.89 5.09 -12.50
C GLN A 461 5.26 3.95 -11.67
N LYS A 462 4.20 4.24 -10.94
CA LYS A 462 3.35 3.26 -10.27
C LYS A 462 1.91 3.57 -10.66
N VAL A 463 1.50 2.97 -11.77
CA VAL A 463 0.22 3.28 -12.44
C VAL A 463 -0.45 2.00 -12.88
N ALA A 464 -1.75 1.93 -12.68
CA ALA A 464 -2.61 0.90 -13.25
C ALA A 464 -3.83 1.55 -13.90
N VAL A 465 -4.19 1.08 -15.10
CA VAL A 465 -5.42 1.45 -15.81
C VAL A 465 -6.15 0.18 -16.19
N LEU A 466 -7.41 0.06 -15.77
CA LEU A 466 -8.22 -1.13 -15.95
C LEU A 466 -9.48 -0.79 -16.74
N ASP A 467 -9.78 -1.60 -17.75
CA ASP A 467 -10.94 -1.51 -18.64
C ASP A 467 -11.14 -0.12 -19.30
N GLY A 468 -10.13 0.75 -19.23
CA GLY A 468 -10.20 2.12 -19.71
C GLY A 468 -11.13 3.02 -18.88
N VAL A 469 -11.49 2.64 -17.67
CA VAL A 469 -12.41 3.38 -16.79
C VAL A 469 -11.87 3.60 -15.39
N TRP A 470 -11.08 2.68 -14.85
CA TRP A 470 -10.53 2.74 -13.50
C TRP A 470 -9.03 2.97 -13.56
N SER A 471 -8.55 3.89 -12.73
CA SER A 471 -7.13 4.22 -12.65
C SER A 471 -6.67 4.25 -11.19
N SER A 472 -5.46 3.73 -10.93
CA SER A 472 -4.75 3.91 -9.66
C SER A 472 -3.33 4.37 -9.93
N PHE A 473 -2.91 5.39 -9.22
CA PHE A 473 -1.56 5.95 -9.29
C PHE A 473 -1.12 6.47 -7.92
N GLY A 474 0.17 6.40 -7.64
CA GLY A 474 0.69 6.80 -6.34
C GLY A 474 2.12 6.34 -6.09
N SER A 475 2.41 6.01 -4.84
CA SER A 475 3.75 5.63 -4.41
C SER A 475 4.00 4.12 -4.41
N SER A 476 2.93 3.30 -4.40
CA SER A 476 3.03 1.87 -4.14
C SER A 476 3.55 1.07 -5.33
N ASN A 477 4.65 0.36 -5.13
CA ASN A 477 5.07 -0.72 -6.01
C ASN A 477 4.19 -1.96 -5.84
N LEU A 478 4.36 -2.95 -6.72
CA LEU A 478 3.68 -4.23 -6.64
C LEU A 478 4.64 -5.35 -6.19
N ASP A 479 5.49 -5.03 -5.24
CA ASP A 479 6.35 -5.99 -4.55
C ASP A 479 5.88 -6.21 -3.11
N SER A 480 6.37 -7.29 -2.50
CA SER A 480 5.98 -7.67 -1.15
C SER A 480 6.37 -6.62 -0.11
N ARG A 481 7.47 -5.89 -0.31
CA ARG A 481 7.90 -4.85 0.62
C ARG A 481 6.94 -3.66 0.62
N SER A 482 6.59 -3.16 -0.56
CA SER A 482 5.67 -2.05 -0.72
C SER A 482 4.29 -2.39 -0.20
N LEU A 483 3.79 -3.59 -0.55
CA LEU A 483 2.44 -4.03 -0.20
C LEU A 483 2.28 -4.57 1.23
N LYS A 484 3.37 -4.65 2.01
CA LYS A 484 3.35 -5.23 3.37
C LYS A 484 4.02 -4.38 4.42
N ASN A 485 5.19 -3.81 4.11
CA ASN A 485 6.09 -3.26 5.12
C ASN A 485 6.22 -1.74 5.05
N ASN A 486 6.13 -1.15 3.85
CA ASN A 486 6.21 0.29 3.67
C ASN A 486 4.89 0.97 3.99
N ASP A 487 4.95 2.24 4.35
CA ASP A 487 3.80 3.13 4.28
C ASP A 487 3.70 3.66 2.85
N GLU A 488 2.54 3.52 2.25
CA GLU A 488 2.27 3.86 0.86
C GLU A 488 0.95 4.62 0.72
N LEU A 489 0.80 5.37 -0.36
CA LEU A 489 -0.42 6.09 -0.68
C LEU A 489 -0.68 6.06 -2.18
N ASN A 490 -1.91 5.68 -2.56
CA ASN A 490 -2.39 5.74 -3.93
C ASN A 490 -3.68 6.56 -4.02
N VAL A 491 -3.89 7.16 -5.17
CA VAL A 491 -5.16 7.75 -5.56
C VAL A 491 -5.84 6.81 -6.55
N VAL A 492 -7.15 6.65 -6.37
CA VAL A 492 -8.02 5.86 -7.25
C VAL A 492 -9.08 6.76 -7.84
N VAL A 493 -9.26 6.67 -9.15
CA VAL A 493 -10.27 7.42 -9.91
C VAL A 493 -11.03 6.47 -10.81
N LEU A 494 -12.34 6.59 -10.83
CA LEU A 494 -13.23 5.91 -11.76
C LEU A 494 -13.74 6.94 -12.77
N ASP A 495 -12.99 7.12 -13.86
CA ASP A 495 -13.31 8.08 -14.91
C ASP A 495 -12.69 7.65 -16.25
N PRO A 496 -13.51 7.44 -17.32
CA PRO A 496 -13.03 7.02 -18.63
C PRO A 496 -12.13 8.06 -19.31
N ALA A 497 -12.34 9.35 -19.09
CA ALA A 497 -11.56 10.40 -19.75
C ALA A 497 -10.13 10.44 -19.18
N LEU A 498 -9.99 10.40 -17.85
CA LEU A 498 -8.68 10.32 -17.19
C LEU A 498 -7.98 9.01 -17.51
N ALA A 499 -8.68 7.87 -17.44
CA ALA A 499 -8.13 6.57 -17.78
C ALA A 499 -7.64 6.53 -19.25
N GLY A 500 -8.42 7.09 -20.17
CA GLY A 500 -8.04 7.24 -21.58
C GLY A 500 -6.85 8.18 -21.78
N TYR A 501 -6.77 9.28 -21.03
CA TYR A 501 -5.61 10.17 -21.03
C TYR A 501 -4.34 9.43 -20.59
N ILE A 502 -4.38 8.77 -19.44
CA ILE A 502 -3.24 7.98 -18.93
C ILE A 502 -2.86 6.86 -19.92
N GLY A 503 -3.88 6.23 -20.51
CA GLY A 503 -3.68 5.20 -21.54
C GLY A 503 -2.83 5.69 -22.70
N ARG A 504 -3.15 6.86 -23.25
CA ARG A 504 -2.42 7.45 -24.40
C ARG A 504 -1.08 8.04 -23.99
N GLU A 505 -1.07 8.93 -23.00
CA GLU A 505 0.11 9.75 -22.68
C GLU A 505 1.21 8.95 -21.95
N LEU A 506 0.87 7.85 -21.30
CA LEU A 506 1.84 6.99 -20.65
C LEU A 506 2.02 5.68 -21.43
N PHE A 507 1.00 4.82 -21.46
CA PHE A 507 1.19 3.46 -21.96
C PHE A 507 1.41 3.41 -23.47
N ASP A 508 0.60 4.11 -24.28
CA ASP A 508 0.74 4.09 -25.73
C ASP A 508 2.02 4.82 -26.18
N ALA A 509 2.47 5.80 -25.39
CA ALA A 509 3.75 6.48 -25.62
C ALA A 509 4.97 5.62 -25.24
N ASP A 510 4.85 4.76 -24.22
CA ASP A 510 5.95 3.92 -23.72
C ASP A 510 6.13 2.64 -24.55
N LEU A 511 5.06 2.06 -25.07
CA LEU A 511 5.13 0.77 -25.79
C LEU A 511 6.09 0.79 -26.99
N PRO A 512 6.13 1.82 -27.86
CA PRO A 512 7.10 1.91 -28.96
C PRO A 512 8.55 2.00 -28.49
N GLN A 513 8.78 2.48 -27.27
CA GLN A 513 10.10 2.60 -26.65
C GLN A 513 10.47 1.37 -25.82
N SER A 514 9.61 0.35 -25.81
CA SER A 514 9.76 -0.84 -24.99
C SER A 514 10.13 -2.06 -25.80
N ARG A 515 10.97 -2.91 -25.25
CA ARG A 515 11.24 -4.24 -25.77
C ARG A 515 10.14 -5.19 -25.32
N ARG A 516 9.36 -5.75 -26.26
CA ARG A 516 8.39 -6.79 -25.97
C ARG A 516 9.12 -8.11 -25.66
N ILE A 517 8.75 -8.75 -24.56
CA ILE A 517 9.29 -10.04 -24.13
C ILE A 517 8.32 -11.13 -24.60
N LEU A 518 8.75 -11.93 -25.58
CA LEU A 518 7.93 -13.02 -26.13
C LEU A 518 8.20 -14.36 -25.44
N ASP A 519 9.41 -14.56 -24.96
CA ASP A 519 9.86 -15.75 -24.22
C ASP A 519 10.91 -15.32 -23.20
N TYR A 520 10.96 -15.99 -22.07
CA TYR A 520 11.95 -15.71 -21.04
C TYR A 520 12.36 -16.97 -20.28
N LYS A 521 13.65 -17.24 -20.25
CA LYS A 521 14.25 -18.30 -19.42
C LYS A 521 14.96 -17.67 -18.22
N PRO A 522 14.41 -17.82 -17.00
CA PRO A 522 15.01 -17.20 -15.82
C PRO A 522 16.43 -17.72 -15.58
N THR A 523 17.34 -16.79 -15.37
CA THR A 523 18.71 -17.08 -14.95
C THR A 523 18.72 -17.65 -13.53
N LEU A 524 19.87 -18.17 -13.10
CA LEU A 524 20.02 -18.63 -11.71
C LEU A 524 19.78 -17.50 -10.71
N MET A 525 20.24 -16.29 -11.04
CA MET A 525 20.03 -15.10 -10.18
C MET A 525 18.58 -14.68 -10.12
N ASP A 526 17.83 -14.77 -11.21
CA ASP A 526 16.37 -14.49 -11.20
C ASP A 526 15.64 -15.48 -10.28
N LYS A 527 15.99 -16.76 -10.37
CA LYS A 527 15.41 -17.81 -9.50
C LYS A 527 15.72 -17.58 -8.02
N ILE A 528 16.94 -17.16 -7.70
CA ILE A 528 17.34 -16.81 -6.33
C ILE A 528 16.58 -15.56 -5.88
N ALA A 529 16.55 -14.50 -6.67
CA ALA A 529 15.83 -13.27 -6.37
C ALA A 529 14.33 -13.51 -6.21
N GLY A 530 13.73 -14.36 -7.06
CA GLY A 530 12.32 -14.75 -6.94
C GLY A 530 12.00 -15.49 -5.64
N ARG A 531 12.90 -16.35 -5.15
CA ARG A 531 12.74 -17.00 -3.83
C ARG A 531 12.87 -16.02 -2.67
N LEU A 532 13.63 -14.96 -2.85
CA LEU A 532 13.79 -13.88 -1.87
C LEU A 532 12.72 -12.79 -1.99
N SER A 533 11.87 -12.85 -3.01
CA SER A 533 10.87 -11.81 -3.30
C SER A 533 9.90 -11.51 -2.15
N PRO A 534 9.50 -12.45 -1.27
CA PRO A 534 8.71 -12.12 -0.10
C PRO A 534 9.42 -11.21 0.92
N TRP A 535 10.74 -11.04 0.77
CA TRP A 535 11.61 -10.27 1.66
C TRP A 535 12.22 -9.02 0.98
N LEU A 536 12.05 -8.88 -0.34
CA LEU A 536 12.60 -7.78 -1.15
C LEU A 536 11.68 -6.56 -1.21
#